data_d60276cb95d1136bb3845d87664f0a6d
#
_entry.id   d60276cb95d1136bb3845d87664f0a6d
#
_cell.length_a   1.000
_cell.length_b   1.000
_cell.length_c   1.000
_cell.angle_alpha   90.00
_cell.angle_beta   90.00
_cell.angle_gamma   90.00
#
_symmetry.space_group_name_H-M   'P 1'
#
loop_
_entity.id
_entity.type
_entity.pdbx_description
1 polymer ?
#
loop_
_entity_poly.entity_id
_entity_poly.type
_entity_poly.pdbx_seq_one_letter_code
_entity_poly.pdbx_strand_id
1 'polypeptide(L)'
;MKNVSDITWAGINLSNINGLSDLSLDNLRKAREALKNKNFGISCNINVNAKNDTKFPAKMIGYDYELYLEDYLFATGNSHNKTYSIQPQTISTLSIPLQFDIAKIIKDGELGSVINLVRNLTDYGKGEPSQVKIRFTPYMQVGEKSQPLAPISLSKTFQ
;
A
#
# COMPACT_ATOMS: atom_id res chain seq x y z
N MET A 1 -9.06 -8.81 -9.63
CA MET A 1 -9.25 -7.44 -9.10
C MET A 1 -7.90 -6.97 -8.56
N LYS A 2 -7.32 -5.89 -9.08
CA LYS A 2 -6.04 -5.37 -8.54
C LYS A 2 -6.34 -4.77 -7.16
N ASN A 3 -5.82 -5.35 -6.12
CA ASN A 3 -6.02 -4.85 -4.75
C ASN A 3 -5.13 -3.65 -4.41
N VAL A 4 -4.12 -3.37 -5.25
CA VAL A 4 -3.19 -2.24 -5.10
C VAL A 4 -3.22 -1.42 -6.37
N SER A 5 -3.32 -0.10 -6.24
CA SER A 5 -3.33 0.85 -7.36
C SER A 5 -2.50 2.10 -7.02
N ASP A 6 -2.27 2.93 -8.03
CA ASP A 6 -1.67 4.26 -7.90
C ASP A 6 -0.32 4.26 -7.16
N ILE A 7 0.52 3.26 -7.46
CA ILE A 7 1.84 3.18 -6.84
C ILE A 7 2.71 4.30 -7.39
N THR A 8 3.16 5.18 -6.51
CA THR A 8 4.02 6.30 -6.87
C THR A 8 5.27 6.37 -6.00
N TRP A 9 6.39 6.75 -6.61
CA TRP A 9 7.64 7.07 -5.96
C TRP A 9 8.24 8.34 -6.58
N ALA A 10 8.57 9.32 -5.77
CA ALA A 10 9.14 10.59 -6.22
C ALA A 10 8.33 11.29 -7.34
N GLY A 11 7.00 11.14 -7.34
CA GLY A 11 6.11 11.66 -8.38
C GLY A 11 6.16 10.86 -9.71
N ILE A 12 6.76 9.68 -9.71
CA ILE A 12 6.75 8.72 -10.82
C ILE A 12 5.66 7.70 -10.57
N ASN A 13 4.71 7.54 -11.49
CA ASN A 13 3.74 6.45 -11.41
C ASN A 13 4.41 5.15 -11.84
N LEU A 14 4.53 4.22 -10.91
CA LEU A 14 5.23 2.95 -11.10
C LEU A 14 4.29 1.81 -11.54
N SER A 15 2.97 2.03 -11.57
CA SER A 15 1.98 0.97 -11.81
C SER A 15 2.11 0.26 -13.16
N ASN A 16 2.76 0.90 -14.14
CA ASN A 16 2.92 0.37 -15.49
C ASN A 16 4.41 0.19 -15.88
N ILE A 17 5.33 0.28 -14.92
CA ILE A 17 6.77 0.15 -15.17
C ILE A 17 7.19 -1.29 -14.87
N ASN A 18 7.64 -2.00 -15.90
CA ASN A 18 8.12 -3.38 -15.80
C ASN A 18 9.65 -3.49 -15.76
N GLY A 19 10.34 -2.43 -16.13
CA GLY A 19 11.80 -2.39 -16.14
C GLY A 19 12.34 -0.98 -16.35
N LEU A 20 13.66 -0.85 -16.31
CA LEU A 20 14.34 0.45 -16.50
C LEU A 20 14.08 1.05 -17.87
N SER A 21 13.87 0.21 -18.89
CA SER A 21 13.56 0.63 -20.27
C SER A 21 12.22 1.37 -20.42
N ASP A 22 11.31 1.16 -19.45
CA ASP A 22 9.98 1.77 -19.49
C ASP A 22 9.99 3.20 -18.90
N LEU A 23 11.10 3.61 -18.30
CA LEU A 23 11.26 4.93 -17.73
C LEU A 23 11.57 5.98 -18.79
N SER A 24 10.78 7.04 -18.85
CA SER A 24 11.11 8.23 -19.64
C SER A 24 12.36 8.92 -19.08
N LEU A 25 13.00 9.78 -19.87
CA LEU A 25 14.15 10.58 -19.43
C LEU A 25 13.79 11.46 -18.20
N ASP A 26 12.57 12.01 -18.15
CA ASP A 26 12.10 12.77 -17.00
C ASP A 26 11.96 11.90 -15.74
N ASN A 27 11.42 10.68 -15.89
CA ASN A 27 11.33 9.72 -14.80
C ASN A 27 12.71 9.29 -14.29
N LEU A 28 13.68 9.07 -15.18
CA LEU A 28 15.06 8.75 -14.81
C LEU A 28 15.71 9.91 -14.03
N ARG A 29 15.47 11.16 -14.44
CA ARG A 29 15.94 12.34 -13.72
C ARG A 29 15.35 12.41 -12.32
N LYS A 30 14.01 12.27 -12.18
CA LYS A 30 13.30 12.25 -10.88
C LYS A 30 13.81 11.12 -9.97
N ALA A 31 13.97 9.92 -10.52
CA ALA A 31 14.49 8.77 -9.79
C ALA A 31 15.91 9.04 -9.27
N ARG A 32 16.81 9.60 -10.10
CA ARG A 32 18.17 9.95 -9.70
C ARG A 32 18.18 11.01 -8.59
N GLU A 33 17.35 12.04 -8.70
CA GLU A 33 17.21 13.07 -7.66
C GLU A 33 16.69 12.48 -6.35
N ALA A 34 15.68 11.59 -6.41
CA ALA A 34 15.13 10.92 -5.24
C ALA A 34 16.19 10.06 -4.53
N LEU A 35 16.96 9.26 -5.27
CA LEU A 35 18.06 8.45 -4.73
C LEU A 35 19.14 9.33 -4.09
N LYS A 36 19.55 10.42 -4.77
CA LYS A 36 20.53 11.37 -4.24
C LYS A 36 20.08 12.02 -2.93
N ASN A 37 18.77 12.33 -2.84
CA ASN A 37 18.18 12.98 -1.66
C ASN A 37 17.68 11.95 -0.62
N LYS A 38 17.96 10.67 -0.81
CA LYS A 38 17.51 9.56 0.06
C LYS A 38 16.00 9.58 0.29
N ASN A 39 15.24 9.95 -0.74
CA ASN A 39 13.78 9.92 -0.70
C ASN A 39 13.28 8.55 -1.18
N PHE A 40 13.00 7.67 -0.24
CA PHE A 40 12.54 6.30 -0.46
C PHE A 40 11.06 6.10 -0.15
N GLY A 41 10.31 7.20 0.00
CA GLY A 41 8.87 7.15 0.27
C GLY A 41 8.08 6.67 -0.94
N ILE A 42 7.32 5.58 -0.76
CA ILE A 42 6.34 5.09 -1.73
C ILE A 42 4.94 5.36 -1.21
N SER A 43 4.05 5.75 -2.11
CA SER A 43 2.62 5.85 -1.85
C SER A 43 1.85 4.91 -2.76
N CYS A 44 0.81 4.27 -2.23
CA CYS A 44 -0.11 3.45 -3.01
C CYS A 44 -1.51 3.46 -2.39
N ASN A 45 -2.50 2.97 -3.13
CA ASN A 45 -3.84 2.73 -2.61
C ASN A 45 -4.11 1.22 -2.53
N ILE A 46 -4.69 0.79 -1.41
CA ILE A 46 -5.24 -0.57 -1.27
C ILE A 46 -6.75 -0.49 -1.35
N ASN A 47 -7.35 -1.33 -2.19
CA ASN A 47 -8.79 -1.43 -2.32
C ASN A 47 -9.30 -2.60 -1.45
N VAL A 48 -10.05 -2.28 -0.40
CA VAL A 48 -10.62 -3.23 0.56
C VAL A 48 -12.14 -3.23 0.44
N ASN A 49 -12.73 -4.40 0.26
CA ASN A 49 -14.18 -4.53 0.31
C ASN A 49 -14.63 -4.65 1.76
N ALA A 50 -15.42 -3.67 2.20
CA ALA A 50 -16.01 -3.63 3.52
C ALA A 50 -17.51 -3.94 3.42
N LYS A 51 -17.98 -4.96 4.13
CA LYS A 51 -19.39 -5.35 4.20
C LYS A 51 -20.00 -4.87 5.51
N ASN A 52 -21.14 -4.22 5.43
CA ASN A 52 -21.94 -3.84 6.58
C ASN A 52 -23.27 -4.59 6.56
N ASP A 53 -23.40 -5.63 7.38
CA ASP A 53 -24.62 -6.45 7.49
C ASP A 53 -25.65 -5.86 8.47
N THR A 54 -25.33 -4.74 9.11
CA THR A 54 -26.23 -4.10 10.08
C THR A 54 -27.28 -3.20 9.41
N LYS A 55 -28.31 -2.82 10.15
CA LYS A 55 -29.31 -1.83 9.71
C LYS A 55 -28.84 -0.39 9.90
N PHE A 56 -27.67 -0.17 10.48
CA PHE A 56 -27.13 1.16 10.77
C PHE A 56 -25.86 1.42 9.95
N PRO A 57 -25.56 2.68 9.58
CA PRO A 57 -24.31 3.00 8.92
C PRO A 57 -23.13 2.72 9.86
N ALA A 58 -22.08 2.13 9.33
CA ALA A 58 -20.81 1.94 10.03
C ALA A 58 -19.81 3.01 9.59
N LYS A 59 -18.96 3.45 10.52
CA LYS A 59 -17.90 4.42 10.23
C LYS A 59 -16.56 3.88 10.68
N MET A 60 -15.63 3.74 9.73
CA MET A 60 -14.22 3.53 10.03
C MET A 60 -13.55 4.91 10.13
N ILE A 61 -12.98 5.22 11.29
CA ILE A 61 -12.43 6.55 11.62
C ILE A 61 -10.91 6.57 11.62
N GLY A 62 -10.29 5.48 11.27
CA GLY A 62 -8.84 5.36 11.17
C GLY A 62 -8.41 3.92 10.98
N TYR A 63 -7.12 3.74 10.81
CA TYR A 63 -6.50 2.42 10.72
C TYR A 63 -5.01 2.50 11.03
N ASP A 64 -4.48 1.39 11.53
CA ASP A 64 -3.05 1.11 11.55
C ASP A 64 -2.73 0.04 10.50
N TYR A 65 -1.51 0.04 9.98
CA TYR A 65 -1.06 -1.00 9.07
C TYR A 65 0.40 -1.38 9.30
N GLU A 66 0.68 -2.62 8.99
CA GLU A 66 2.01 -3.23 8.95
C GLU A 66 2.20 -3.87 7.59
N LEU A 67 3.35 -3.63 6.96
CA LEU A 67 3.72 -4.20 5.68
C LEU A 67 4.88 -5.16 5.87
N TYR A 68 4.72 -6.37 5.35
CA TYR A 68 5.72 -7.42 5.40
C TYR A 68 6.12 -7.82 3.98
N LEU A 69 7.41 -7.97 3.73
CA LEU A 69 7.98 -8.61 2.56
C LEU A 69 8.60 -9.92 3.04
N GLU A 70 8.15 -11.03 2.52
CA GLU A 70 8.30 -12.33 3.16
C GLU A 70 7.75 -12.23 4.60
N ASP A 71 8.45 -12.63 5.61
CA ASP A 71 8.06 -12.42 7.01
C ASP A 71 8.76 -11.21 7.66
N TYR A 72 9.47 -10.40 6.86
CA TYR A 72 10.19 -9.24 7.36
C TYR A 72 9.29 -8.00 7.38
N LEU A 73 9.05 -7.46 8.58
CA LEU A 73 8.34 -6.18 8.75
C LEU A 73 9.20 -5.04 8.22
N PHE A 74 8.78 -4.41 7.12
CA PHE A 74 9.55 -3.34 6.52
C PHE A 74 8.92 -1.95 6.67
N ALA A 75 7.60 -1.88 6.93
CA ALA A 75 6.96 -0.61 7.16
C ALA A 75 5.76 -0.73 8.09
N THR A 76 5.52 0.32 8.85
CA THR A 76 4.33 0.54 9.66
C THR A 76 3.80 1.94 9.41
N GLY A 77 2.51 2.12 9.58
CA GLY A 77 1.90 3.44 9.49
C GLY A 77 0.49 3.45 10.02
N ASN A 78 -0.10 4.63 10.01
CA ASN A 78 -1.47 4.83 10.44
C ASN A 78 -2.13 5.97 9.66
N SER A 79 -3.45 6.02 9.72
CA SER A 79 -4.24 7.17 9.31
C SER A 79 -5.46 7.27 10.21
N HIS A 80 -5.46 8.26 11.08
CA HIS A 80 -6.59 8.53 11.97
C HIS A 80 -7.38 9.80 11.55
N ASN A 81 -7.03 10.38 10.39
CA ASN A 81 -7.62 11.63 9.91
C ASN A 81 -8.64 11.45 8.80
N LYS A 82 -8.92 10.21 8.39
CA LYS A 82 -9.84 9.92 7.29
C LYS A 82 -10.96 9.00 7.74
N THR A 83 -12.19 9.47 7.57
CA THR A 83 -13.39 8.69 7.88
C THR A 83 -13.97 8.06 6.63
N TYR A 84 -14.30 6.79 6.70
CA TYR A 84 -14.99 6.03 5.66
C TYR A 84 -16.36 5.61 6.17
N SER A 85 -17.43 5.94 5.43
CA SER A 85 -18.78 5.54 5.75
C SER A 85 -19.17 4.32 4.92
N ILE A 86 -19.70 3.29 5.58
CA ILE A 86 -20.16 2.05 4.97
C ILE A 86 -21.66 1.96 5.21
N GLN A 87 -22.45 2.10 4.14
CA GLN A 87 -23.90 2.13 4.23
C GLN A 87 -24.48 0.81 4.76
N PRO A 88 -25.65 0.84 5.40
CA PRO A 88 -26.31 -0.35 5.90
C PRO A 88 -26.55 -1.37 4.78
N GLN A 89 -26.38 -2.65 5.09
CA GLN A 89 -26.67 -3.77 4.20
C GLN A 89 -26.01 -3.68 2.81
N THR A 90 -24.81 -3.06 2.75
CA THR A 90 -24.04 -2.90 1.50
C THR A 90 -22.63 -3.45 1.61
N ILE A 91 -22.04 -3.67 0.44
CA ILE A 91 -20.60 -3.85 0.29
C ILE A 91 -20.05 -2.58 -0.37
N SER A 92 -19.11 -1.93 0.30
CA SER A 92 -18.42 -0.74 -0.20
C SER A 92 -16.96 -1.06 -0.46
N THR A 93 -16.40 -0.61 -1.58
CA THR A 93 -14.97 -0.66 -1.82
C THR A 93 -14.33 0.60 -1.23
N LEU A 94 -13.47 0.41 -0.24
CA LEU A 94 -12.72 1.47 0.39
C LEU A 94 -11.33 1.54 -0.24
N SER A 95 -10.98 2.71 -0.79
CA SER A 95 -9.62 2.99 -1.27
C SER A 95 -8.80 3.58 -0.13
N ILE A 96 -7.86 2.82 0.37
CA ILE A 96 -7.08 3.12 1.56
C ILE A 96 -5.68 3.54 1.13
N PRO A 97 -5.30 4.82 1.29
CA PRO A 97 -3.96 5.28 0.98
C PRO A 97 -2.96 4.75 2.00
N LEU A 98 -1.85 4.24 1.51
CA LEU A 98 -0.67 3.87 2.28
C LEU A 98 0.51 4.71 1.83
N GLN A 99 1.35 5.06 2.79
CA GLN A 99 2.64 5.71 2.53
C GLN A 99 3.69 5.07 3.42
N PHE A 100 4.79 4.61 2.83
CA PHE A 100 5.85 3.93 3.56
C PHE A 100 7.22 4.21 2.95
N ASP A 101 8.25 4.10 3.78
CA ASP A 101 9.64 4.29 3.40
C ASP A 101 10.28 2.91 3.14
N ILE A 102 10.86 2.74 1.96
CA ILE A 102 11.52 1.50 1.54
C ILE A 102 13.04 1.53 1.72
N ALA A 103 13.58 2.51 2.45
CA ALA A 103 15.03 2.66 2.66
C ALA A 103 15.69 1.37 3.21
N LYS A 104 14.94 0.60 4.01
CA LYS A 104 15.43 -0.67 4.57
C LYS A 104 15.53 -1.80 3.55
N ILE A 105 14.82 -1.68 2.42
CA ILE A 105 14.75 -2.72 1.37
C ILE A 105 15.72 -2.39 0.24
N ILE A 106 15.92 -1.10 -0.02
CA ILE A 106 16.84 -0.64 -1.07
C ILE A 106 18.27 -0.82 -0.58
N LYS A 107 18.98 -1.73 -1.21
CA LYS A 107 20.43 -1.88 -1.02
C LYS A 107 21.15 -0.86 -1.89
N ASP A 108 22.01 -0.07 -1.28
CA ASP A 108 22.96 0.83 -1.97
C ASP A 108 22.34 1.86 -2.94
N GLY A 109 21.07 2.23 -2.72
CA GLY A 109 20.38 3.22 -3.57
C GLY A 109 20.05 2.73 -4.98
N GLU A 110 19.92 1.43 -5.19
CA GLU A 110 19.64 0.83 -6.49
C GLU A 110 18.19 1.05 -6.93
N LEU A 111 18.00 1.68 -8.07
CA LEU A 111 16.69 1.84 -8.71
C LEU A 111 16.04 0.49 -9.06
N GLY A 112 16.84 -0.53 -9.36
CA GLY A 112 16.39 -1.89 -9.62
C GLY A 112 15.61 -2.49 -8.45
N SER A 113 16.03 -2.24 -7.21
CA SER A 113 15.33 -2.71 -6.01
C SER A 113 13.94 -2.08 -5.85
N VAL A 114 13.80 -0.78 -6.18
CA VAL A 114 12.49 -0.10 -6.20
C VAL A 114 11.57 -0.74 -7.22
N ILE A 115 12.06 -0.95 -8.44
CA ILE A 115 11.28 -1.55 -9.52
C ILE A 115 10.87 -2.98 -9.18
N ASN A 116 11.75 -3.78 -8.62
CA ASN A 116 11.45 -5.15 -8.20
C ASN A 116 10.36 -5.17 -7.12
N LEU A 117 10.45 -4.29 -6.13
CA LEU A 117 9.40 -4.18 -5.11
C LEU A 117 8.05 -3.82 -5.72
N VAL A 118 8.03 -2.87 -6.65
CA VAL A 118 6.78 -2.46 -7.33
C VAL A 118 6.21 -3.61 -8.16
N ARG A 119 7.05 -4.35 -8.87
CA ARG A 119 6.62 -5.55 -9.61
C ARG A 119 5.97 -6.57 -8.66
N ASN A 120 6.57 -6.78 -7.51
CA ASN A 120 6.04 -7.67 -6.48
C ASN A 120 4.73 -7.15 -5.84
N LEU A 121 4.46 -5.84 -5.89
CA LEU A 121 3.20 -5.26 -5.44
C LEU A 121 2.09 -5.26 -6.50
N THR A 122 2.41 -5.43 -7.78
CA THR A 122 1.48 -5.18 -8.91
C THR A 122 1.12 -6.38 -9.77
N ASP A 123 1.55 -7.58 -9.51
CA ASP A 123 1.35 -8.76 -10.40
C ASP A 123 2.04 -8.68 -11.78
N TYR A 124 2.86 -7.68 -12.06
CA TYR A 124 3.51 -7.49 -13.37
C TYR A 124 4.86 -8.18 -13.50
N GLY A 125 5.22 -9.09 -12.61
CA GLY A 125 6.57 -9.60 -12.58
C GLY A 125 6.75 -11.06 -12.92
N LYS A 126 7.71 -11.35 -13.79
CA LYS A 126 8.46 -12.61 -13.84
C LYS A 126 9.72 -12.43 -12.99
N GLY A 127 9.56 -12.22 -11.69
CA GLY A 127 10.65 -12.19 -10.72
C GLY A 127 10.68 -13.47 -9.90
N GLU A 128 11.62 -13.59 -8.99
CA GLU A 128 11.53 -14.65 -7.98
C GLU A 128 10.26 -14.48 -7.17
N PRO A 129 9.55 -15.58 -6.84
CA PRO A 129 8.33 -15.50 -6.04
C PRO A 129 8.62 -14.76 -4.74
N SER A 130 7.82 -13.78 -4.43
CA SER A 130 7.90 -13.07 -3.15
C SER A 130 6.52 -12.87 -2.56
N GLN A 131 6.42 -12.97 -1.25
CA GLN A 131 5.17 -12.78 -0.54
C GLN A 131 5.14 -11.37 0.07
N VAL A 132 4.14 -10.59 -0.33
CA VAL A 132 3.80 -9.34 0.35
C VAL A 132 2.57 -9.58 1.23
N LYS A 133 2.69 -9.22 2.49
CA LYS A 133 1.61 -9.32 3.47
C LYS A 133 1.33 -7.96 4.09
N ILE A 134 0.08 -7.62 4.14
CA ILE A 134 -0.39 -6.41 4.79
C ILE A 134 -1.26 -6.83 5.96
N ARG A 135 -0.94 -6.36 7.15
CA ARG A 135 -1.77 -6.47 8.34
C ARG A 135 -2.41 -5.11 8.60
N PHE A 136 -3.73 -5.09 8.61
CA PHE A 136 -4.52 -3.88 8.68
C PHE A 136 -5.45 -3.94 9.88
N THR A 137 -5.39 -2.93 10.75
CA THR A 137 -6.21 -2.83 11.97
C THR A 137 -7.13 -1.62 11.84
N PRO A 138 -8.42 -1.79 11.47
CA PRO A 138 -9.35 -0.69 11.37
C PRO A 138 -9.87 -0.26 12.74
N TYR A 139 -10.13 1.04 12.89
CA TYR A 139 -10.80 1.63 14.05
C TYR A 139 -12.22 2.04 13.68
N MET A 140 -13.19 1.46 14.36
CA MET A 140 -14.60 1.75 14.13
C MET A 140 -15.15 2.71 15.18
N GLN A 141 -16.04 3.59 14.74
CA GLN A 141 -16.82 4.43 15.65
C GLN A 141 -18.00 3.65 16.19
N VAL A 142 -18.09 3.52 17.51
CA VAL A 142 -19.22 2.92 18.24
C VAL A 142 -19.72 3.93 19.27
N GLY A 143 -20.81 4.61 18.97
CA GLY A 143 -21.27 5.77 19.72
C GLY A 143 -20.23 6.91 19.63
N GLU A 144 -19.77 7.40 20.78
CA GLU A 144 -18.75 8.45 20.89
C GLU A 144 -17.31 7.91 21.00
N LYS A 145 -17.15 6.60 21.09
CA LYS A 145 -15.85 5.95 21.27
C LYS A 145 -15.35 5.32 19.98
N SER A 146 -14.04 5.36 19.79
CA SER A 146 -13.36 4.55 18.80
C SER A 146 -12.85 3.26 19.43
N GLN A 147 -12.95 2.16 18.69
CA GLN A 147 -12.36 0.89 19.10
C GLN A 147 -11.72 0.17 17.91
N PRO A 148 -10.55 -0.47 18.10
CA PRO A 148 -9.96 -1.29 17.07
C PRO A 148 -10.79 -2.54 16.83
N LEU A 149 -10.90 -2.96 15.58
CA LEU A 149 -11.33 -4.32 15.24
C LEU A 149 -10.15 -5.28 15.26
N ALA A 150 -10.44 -6.57 15.17
CA ALA A 150 -9.41 -7.57 14.97
C ALA A 150 -8.60 -7.25 13.70
N PRO A 151 -7.27 -7.40 13.73
CA PRO A 151 -6.44 -7.18 12.56
C PRO A 151 -6.82 -8.10 11.40
N ILE A 152 -6.89 -7.53 10.20
CA ILE A 152 -7.13 -8.25 8.95
C ILE A 152 -5.78 -8.43 8.26
N SER A 153 -5.43 -9.66 7.87
CA SER A 153 -4.23 -9.93 7.11
C SER A 153 -4.60 -10.24 5.66
N LEU A 154 -3.99 -9.50 4.76
CA LEU A 154 -4.04 -9.72 3.32
C LEU A 154 -2.65 -10.15 2.88
N SER A 155 -2.51 -11.31 2.27
CA SER A 155 -1.23 -11.76 1.73
C SER A 155 -1.39 -12.11 0.26
N LYS A 156 -0.35 -11.82 -0.51
CA LYS A 156 -0.27 -12.19 -1.91
C LYS A 156 1.13 -12.64 -2.24
N THR A 157 1.23 -13.79 -2.87
CA THR A 157 2.46 -14.29 -3.46
C THR A 157 2.50 -13.87 -4.91
N PHE A 158 3.58 -13.26 -5.32
CA PHE A 158 3.87 -12.84 -6.70
C PHE A 158 4.82 -13.87 -7.29
N GLN A 159 4.47 -14.40 -8.46
CA GLN A 159 5.24 -15.38 -9.24
C GLN A 159 5.72 -14.79 -10.56
#